data_68fb3396a7d47f4e425ccbd9f72bca6e
#
_entry.id   68fb3396a7d47f4e425ccbd9f72bca6e
#
_cell.length_a   1.000
_cell.length_b   1.000
_cell.length_c   1.000
_cell.angle_alpha   90.00
_cell.angle_beta   90.00
_cell.angle_gamma   90.00
#
_symmetry.space_group_name_H-M   'P 1'
#
loop_
_entity.id
_entity.type
_entity.pdbx_description
1 polymer ?
#
loop_
_entity_poly.entity_id
_entity_poly.type
_entity_poly.pdbx_seq_one_letter_code
_entity_poly.pdbx_strand_id
1 'polypeptide(L)'
;LLAKLASELLVNYKNLNGFYSSNKKNYYKKINIGFTIELDRGLKVPVIKDCTKLSYENIKLEYVNLIKKYMENKISQSDLSKLTFTISDLSSVGDVHFHIPLLAVNTSAILGVAIDKSNNTLNLVLTYDHQMSSGKEALTFLIALKKKIIDLI
;
A
#
# COMPACT_ATOMS: atom_id res chain seq x y z
N LEU A 1 -2.18 10.46 2.27
CA LEU A 1 -3.60 10.37 1.92
C LEU A 1 -3.99 8.93 1.57
N LEU A 2 -3.44 8.34 0.51
CA LEU A 2 -3.81 6.99 0.02
C LEU A 2 -3.76 5.92 1.11
N ALA A 3 -2.73 5.92 1.96
CA ALA A 3 -2.62 4.97 3.06
C ALA A 3 -3.77 5.05 4.06
N LYS A 4 -4.22 6.26 4.40
CA LYS A 4 -5.37 6.44 5.29
C LYS A 4 -6.64 5.90 4.64
N LEU A 5 -6.92 6.29 3.41
CA LEU A 5 -8.11 5.85 2.67
C LEU A 5 -8.12 4.34 2.44
N ALA A 6 -6.98 3.78 2.04
CA ALA A 6 -6.84 2.33 1.86
C ALA A 6 -7.03 1.57 3.18
N SER A 7 -6.44 2.06 4.29
CA SER A 7 -6.59 1.41 5.59
C SER A 7 -8.03 1.36 6.07
N GLU A 8 -8.81 2.42 5.86
CA GLU A 8 -10.24 2.45 6.20
C GLU A 8 -11.05 1.45 5.38
N LEU A 9 -10.75 1.33 4.08
CA LEU A 9 -11.44 0.38 3.20
C LEU A 9 -11.07 -1.07 3.51
N LEU A 10 -9.80 -1.36 3.78
CA LEU A 10 -9.31 -2.72 4.06
C LEU A 10 -10.01 -3.39 5.25
N VAL A 11 -10.62 -2.62 6.15
CA VAL A 11 -11.48 -3.15 7.23
C VAL A 11 -12.61 -4.01 6.67
N ASN A 12 -13.18 -3.60 5.53
CA ASN A 12 -14.28 -4.30 4.86
C ASN A 12 -13.82 -5.27 3.75
N TYR A 13 -12.56 -5.16 3.30
CA TYR A 13 -11.96 -5.98 2.25
C TYR A 13 -10.90 -6.93 2.83
N LYS A 14 -11.32 -7.80 3.75
CA LYS A 14 -10.42 -8.67 4.54
C LYS A 14 -9.55 -9.58 3.68
N ASN A 15 -10.04 -10.02 2.53
CA ASN A 15 -9.27 -10.86 1.60
C ASN A 15 -8.06 -10.14 0.99
N LEU A 16 -8.04 -8.79 1.00
CA LEU A 16 -6.90 -7.97 0.57
C LEU A 16 -5.94 -7.64 1.73
N ASN A 17 -6.23 -8.10 2.96
CA ASN A 17 -5.40 -7.90 4.14
C ASN A 17 -5.09 -9.25 4.83
N GLY A 18 -4.45 -10.14 4.11
CA GLY A 18 -4.14 -11.47 4.56
C GLY A 18 -3.12 -12.17 3.67
N PHE A 19 -3.09 -13.50 3.72
CA PHE A 19 -2.26 -14.34 2.86
C PHE A 19 -2.79 -15.76 2.81
N TYR A 20 -2.50 -16.48 1.73
CA TYR A 20 -2.83 -17.88 1.56
C TYR A 20 -1.64 -18.76 1.95
N SER A 21 -1.85 -19.71 2.83
CA SER A 21 -0.81 -20.66 3.25
C SER A 21 -1.45 -21.91 3.84
N SER A 22 -0.80 -23.05 3.67
CA SER A 22 -1.27 -24.34 4.22
C SER A 22 -2.74 -24.65 3.83
N ASN A 23 -3.08 -24.41 2.57
CA ASN A 23 -4.41 -24.63 1.97
C ASN A 23 -5.55 -23.86 2.67
N LYS A 24 -5.24 -22.72 3.27
CA LYS A 24 -6.25 -21.86 3.92
C LYS A 24 -5.93 -20.38 3.80
N LYS A 25 -6.98 -19.57 3.89
CA LYS A 25 -6.87 -18.11 4.00
C LYS A 25 -6.53 -17.74 5.44
N ASN A 26 -5.53 -16.90 5.59
CA ASN A 26 -5.11 -16.32 6.87
C ASN A 26 -5.35 -14.81 6.81
N TYR A 27 -5.90 -14.23 7.87
CA TYR A 27 -6.27 -12.82 7.92
C TYR A 27 -5.51 -12.08 9.00
N TYR A 28 -5.02 -10.90 8.67
CA TYR A 28 -4.42 -10.02 9.65
C TYR A 28 -5.50 -9.26 10.44
N LYS A 29 -5.31 -9.16 11.76
CA LYS A 29 -6.20 -8.38 12.63
C LYS A 29 -5.95 -6.88 12.55
N LYS A 30 -4.73 -6.49 12.16
CA LYS A 30 -4.28 -5.12 12.03
C LYS A 30 -4.06 -4.79 10.56
N ILE A 31 -4.13 -3.52 10.24
CA ILE A 31 -3.81 -3.03 8.90
C ILE A 31 -2.53 -2.20 9.02
N ASN A 32 -1.43 -2.79 8.56
CA ASN A 32 -0.10 -2.22 8.57
C ASN A 32 0.33 -2.00 7.12
N ILE A 33 0.55 -0.76 6.75
CA ILE A 33 0.83 -0.39 5.37
C ILE A 33 2.32 -0.13 5.18
N GLY A 34 2.93 -0.91 4.30
CA GLY A 34 4.28 -0.69 3.82
C GLY A 34 4.33 0.24 2.62
N PHE A 35 5.43 0.96 2.49
CA PHE A 35 5.72 1.82 1.36
C PHE A 35 7.01 1.38 0.70
N THR A 36 6.99 1.17 -0.62
CA THR A 36 8.24 0.92 -1.33
C THR A 36 9.07 2.20 -1.40
N ILE A 37 10.30 2.14 -0.95
CA ILE A 37 11.29 3.20 -1.06
C ILE A 37 12.51 2.62 -1.75
N GLU A 38 12.87 3.17 -2.89
CA GLU A 38 14.04 2.79 -3.67
C GLU A 38 14.78 4.05 -4.11
N LEU A 39 15.81 4.38 -3.37
CA LEU A 39 16.75 5.45 -3.65
C LEU A 39 18.18 4.85 -3.62
N ASP A 40 19.19 5.64 -3.30
CA ASP A 40 20.59 5.24 -3.33
C ASP A 40 20.99 4.07 -2.40
N ARG A 41 20.07 3.55 -1.59
CA ARG A 41 20.34 2.50 -0.58
C ARG A 41 19.57 1.19 -0.84
N GLY A 42 19.09 1.02 -2.07
CA GLY A 42 18.31 -0.15 -2.49
C GLY A 42 16.87 -0.15 -1.96
N LEU A 43 16.09 -1.07 -2.49
CA LEU A 43 14.66 -1.21 -2.15
C LEU A 43 14.45 -1.62 -0.69
N LYS A 44 13.63 -0.87 0.02
CA LYS A 44 13.09 -1.21 1.34
C LYS A 44 11.60 -0.94 1.39
N VAL A 45 10.91 -1.67 2.28
CA VAL A 45 9.46 -1.52 2.47
C VAL A 45 9.18 -1.25 3.96
N PRO A 46 9.48 -0.05 4.46
CA PRO A 46 9.14 0.31 5.83
C PRO A 46 7.63 0.37 6.02
N VAL A 47 7.19 0.08 7.26
CA VAL A 47 5.80 -0.22 7.60
C VAL A 47 5.26 0.73 8.66
N ILE A 48 4.18 1.43 8.34
CA ILE A 48 3.36 2.16 9.31
C ILE A 48 2.34 1.18 9.91
N LYS A 49 2.36 1.04 11.22
CA LYS A 49 1.54 0.05 11.94
C LYS A 49 0.21 0.65 12.38
N ASP A 50 -0.82 -0.22 12.43
CA ASP A 50 -2.17 0.15 12.90
C ASP A 50 -2.76 1.39 12.22
N CYS A 51 -2.62 1.52 10.90
CA CYS A 51 -3.02 2.71 10.13
C CYS A 51 -4.48 3.12 10.34
N THR A 52 -5.37 2.19 10.68
CA THR A 52 -6.79 2.50 10.98
C THR A 52 -6.95 3.40 12.20
N LYS A 53 -6.05 3.30 13.18
CA LYS A 53 -6.09 4.07 14.42
C LYS A 53 -5.41 5.43 14.33
N LEU A 54 -4.64 5.67 13.25
CA LEU A 54 -3.89 6.90 13.06
C LEU A 54 -4.73 7.93 12.28
N SER A 55 -4.58 9.20 12.64
CA SER A 55 -5.06 10.30 11.80
C SER A 55 -4.23 10.41 10.53
N TYR A 56 -4.72 11.17 9.55
CA TYR A 56 -3.95 11.48 8.34
C TYR A 56 -2.60 12.14 8.68
N GLU A 57 -2.62 13.10 9.60
CA GLU A 57 -1.43 13.83 10.05
C GLU A 57 -0.40 12.89 10.68
N ASN A 58 -0.85 11.96 11.52
CA ASN A 58 0.04 10.98 12.15
C ASN A 58 0.64 10.02 11.14
N ILE A 59 -0.13 9.54 10.15
CA ILE A 59 0.40 8.71 9.06
C ILE A 59 1.45 9.50 8.26
N LYS A 60 1.20 10.78 7.97
CA LYS A 60 2.15 11.66 7.28
C LYS A 60 3.45 11.83 8.07
N LEU A 61 3.36 12.07 9.37
CA LEU A 61 4.52 12.20 10.25
C LEU A 61 5.34 10.92 10.30
N GLU A 62 4.70 9.76 10.47
CA GLU A 62 5.36 8.46 10.47
C GLU A 62 6.05 8.18 9.12
N TYR A 63 5.38 8.49 8.00
CA TYR A 63 5.96 8.34 6.67
C TYR A 63 7.23 9.19 6.51
N VAL A 64 7.18 10.47 6.86
CA VAL A 64 8.33 11.37 6.79
C VAL A 64 9.49 10.88 7.68
N ASN A 65 9.18 10.38 8.88
CA ASN A 65 10.17 9.81 9.79
C ASN A 65 10.85 8.56 9.19
N LEU A 66 10.07 7.67 8.54
CA LEU A 66 10.61 6.50 7.86
C LEU A 66 11.51 6.87 6.68
N ILE A 67 11.14 7.87 5.87
CA ILE A 67 11.99 8.42 4.80
C ILE A 67 13.30 8.94 5.39
N LYS A 68 13.24 9.73 6.48
CA LYS A 68 14.44 10.24 7.15
C LYS A 68 15.35 9.11 7.63
N LYS A 69 14.78 8.09 8.29
CA LYS A 69 15.53 6.89 8.71
C LYS A 69 16.17 6.17 7.52
N TYR A 70 15.46 6.08 6.39
CA TYR A 70 16.01 5.48 5.17
C TYR A 70 17.23 6.27 4.68
N MET A 71 17.11 7.58 4.56
CA MET A 71 18.21 8.46 4.10
C MET A 71 19.42 8.42 5.04
N GLU A 72 19.20 8.30 6.35
CA GLU A 72 20.25 8.19 7.37
C GLU A 72 20.80 6.75 7.53
N ASN A 73 20.30 5.78 6.75
CA ASN A 73 20.62 4.34 6.88
C ASN A 73 20.31 3.76 8.28
N LYS A 74 19.23 4.24 8.88
CA LYS A 74 18.78 3.85 10.23
C LYS A 74 17.49 3.02 10.25
N ILE A 75 17.05 2.52 9.09
CA ILE A 75 15.90 1.61 9.03
C ILE A 75 16.26 0.33 9.80
N SER A 76 15.47 0.04 10.82
CA SER A 76 15.61 -1.13 11.67
C SER A 76 14.76 -2.30 11.17
N GLN A 77 15.06 -3.51 11.65
CA GLN A 77 14.21 -4.69 11.38
C GLN A 77 12.78 -4.49 11.87
N SER A 78 12.57 -3.74 12.97
CA SER A 78 11.22 -3.44 13.46
C SER A 78 10.44 -2.52 12.53
N ASP A 79 11.13 -1.61 11.82
CA ASP A 79 10.50 -0.74 10.81
C ASP A 79 10.03 -1.52 9.57
N LEU A 80 10.64 -2.67 9.27
CA LEU A 80 10.33 -3.53 8.13
C LEU A 80 9.35 -4.67 8.46
N SER A 81 8.98 -4.83 9.72
CA SER A 81 8.20 -5.99 10.20
C SER A 81 6.69 -5.75 10.21
N LYS A 82 5.94 -6.86 10.17
CA LYS A 82 4.47 -6.89 10.30
C LYS A 82 3.71 -6.24 9.14
N LEU A 83 4.29 -6.26 7.95
CA LEU A 83 3.64 -5.82 6.71
C LEU A 83 2.35 -6.62 6.47
N THR A 84 1.26 -5.93 6.08
CA THR A 84 0.00 -6.59 5.70
C THR A 84 -0.54 -6.14 4.35
N PHE A 85 -0.22 -4.92 3.93
CA PHE A 85 -0.58 -4.35 2.63
C PHE A 85 0.52 -3.39 2.18
N THR A 86 0.76 -3.25 0.90
CA THR A 86 1.82 -2.38 0.37
C THR A 86 1.26 -1.33 -0.57
N ILE A 87 1.83 -0.13 -0.52
CA ILE A 87 1.66 0.90 -1.54
C ILE A 87 3.01 1.11 -2.24
N SER A 88 3.03 0.89 -3.54
CA SER A 88 4.17 1.16 -4.41
C SER A 88 3.89 2.41 -5.23
N ASP A 89 4.49 3.53 -4.84
CA ASP A 89 4.21 4.84 -5.43
C ASP A 89 5.38 5.29 -6.30
N LEU A 90 5.17 5.34 -7.60
CA LEU A 90 6.11 5.87 -8.60
C LEU A 90 5.72 7.25 -9.13
N SER A 91 4.77 7.93 -8.51
CA SER A 91 4.28 9.24 -8.97
C SER A 91 5.36 10.32 -9.02
N SER A 92 6.42 10.18 -8.23
CA SER A 92 7.56 11.10 -8.21
C SER A 92 8.67 10.76 -9.21
N VAL A 93 8.67 9.55 -9.79
CA VAL A 93 9.77 9.06 -10.63
C VAL A 93 9.77 9.65 -12.03
N GLY A 94 8.60 9.96 -12.58
CA GLY A 94 8.50 10.51 -13.93
C GLY A 94 7.10 10.40 -14.52
N ASP A 95 7.03 10.44 -15.84
CA ASP A 95 5.82 10.23 -16.60
C ASP A 95 5.62 8.73 -16.81
N VAL A 96 4.81 8.12 -15.95
CA VAL A 96 4.54 6.68 -15.95
C VAL A 96 3.03 6.46 -16.04
N HIS A 97 2.58 5.83 -17.12
CA HIS A 97 1.14 5.54 -17.28
C HIS A 97 0.64 4.61 -16.16
N PHE A 98 1.30 3.51 -15.96
CA PHE A 98 1.02 2.58 -14.84
C PHE A 98 2.22 1.65 -14.62
N HIS A 99 2.27 1.00 -13.46
CA HIS A 99 3.17 -0.11 -13.20
C HIS A 99 2.42 -1.22 -12.46
N ILE A 100 2.92 -2.43 -12.59
CA ILE A 100 2.35 -3.62 -11.94
C ILE A 100 3.34 -4.10 -10.88
N PRO A 101 3.15 -3.75 -9.61
CA PRO A 101 4.05 -4.19 -8.55
C PRO A 101 3.85 -5.66 -8.22
N LEU A 102 4.92 -6.32 -7.76
CA LEU A 102 4.86 -7.71 -7.30
C LEU A 102 4.47 -7.78 -5.83
N LEU A 103 3.72 -8.83 -5.47
CA LEU A 103 3.31 -9.07 -4.10
C LEU A 103 4.51 -9.36 -3.19
N ALA A 104 4.51 -8.75 -2.01
CA ALA A 104 5.43 -9.14 -0.96
C ALA A 104 5.01 -10.49 -0.32
N VAL A 105 5.98 -11.20 0.22
CA VAL A 105 5.73 -12.48 0.92
C VAL A 105 4.73 -12.26 2.06
N ASN A 106 3.79 -13.20 2.20
CA ASN A 106 2.72 -13.16 3.20
C ASN A 106 1.80 -11.92 3.08
N THR A 107 1.59 -11.41 1.87
CA THR A 107 0.56 -10.40 1.59
C THR A 107 -0.32 -10.84 0.43
N SER A 108 -1.57 -10.42 0.44
CA SER A 108 -2.55 -10.74 -0.61
C SER A 108 -2.81 -9.61 -1.60
N ALA A 109 -2.33 -8.41 -1.32
CA ALA A 109 -2.52 -7.28 -2.23
C ALA A 109 -1.44 -6.20 -2.10
N ILE A 110 -1.18 -5.51 -3.21
CA ILE A 110 -0.31 -4.34 -3.32
C ILE A 110 -0.94 -3.33 -4.29
N LEU A 111 -0.94 -2.07 -3.90
CA LEU A 111 -1.44 -0.96 -4.70
C LEU A 111 -0.28 -0.27 -5.40
N GLY A 112 -0.27 -0.28 -6.73
CA GLY A 112 0.61 0.52 -7.57
C GLY A 112 -0.01 1.90 -7.83
N VAL A 113 0.81 2.93 -7.72
CA VAL A 113 0.40 4.33 -7.94
C VAL A 113 1.35 4.96 -8.96
N ALA A 114 0.80 5.55 -10.01
CA ALA A 114 1.55 6.26 -11.04
C ALA A 114 0.83 7.54 -11.47
N ILE A 115 1.57 8.51 -11.97
CA ILE A 115 1.03 9.72 -12.59
C ILE A 115 1.40 9.73 -14.07
N ASP A 116 0.38 9.71 -14.90
CA ASP A 116 0.50 10.00 -16.32
C ASP A 116 0.40 11.51 -16.51
N LYS A 117 1.54 12.16 -16.71
CA LYS A 117 1.61 13.61 -16.87
C LYS A 117 1.04 14.09 -18.20
N SER A 118 1.09 13.23 -19.23
CA SER A 118 0.57 13.58 -20.57
C SER A 118 -0.95 13.72 -20.55
N ASN A 119 -1.63 12.91 -19.73
CA ASN A 119 -3.09 12.91 -19.59
C ASN A 119 -3.56 13.56 -18.26
N ASN A 120 -2.62 13.99 -17.41
CA ASN A 120 -2.89 14.53 -16.07
C ASN A 120 -3.78 13.59 -15.24
N THR A 121 -3.46 12.31 -15.24
CA THR A 121 -4.23 11.28 -14.54
C THR A 121 -3.42 10.58 -13.46
N LEU A 122 -4.07 10.32 -12.32
CA LEU A 122 -3.58 9.41 -11.29
C LEU A 122 -4.09 8.00 -11.61
N ASN A 123 -3.18 7.09 -11.88
CA ASN A 123 -3.48 5.71 -12.21
C ASN A 123 -3.19 4.79 -11.02
N LEU A 124 -4.16 3.94 -10.69
CA LEU A 124 -4.09 2.98 -9.61
C LEU A 124 -4.19 1.57 -10.17
N VAL A 125 -3.26 0.71 -9.80
CA VAL A 125 -3.24 -0.71 -10.17
C VAL A 125 -3.21 -1.54 -8.90
N LEU A 126 -4.09 -2.53 -8.77
CA LEU A 126 -4.09 -3.46 -7.66
C LEU A 126 -3.63 -4.83 -8.14
N THR A 127 -2.46 -5.27 -7.68
CA THR A 127 -2.04 -6.68 -7.80
C THR A 127 -2.54 -7.43 -6.58
N TYR A 128 -3.15 -8.60 -6.79
CA TYR A 128 -3.71 -9.39 -5.70
C TYR A 128 -3.57 -10.90 -5.95
N ASP A 129 -3.60 -11.67 -4.85
CA ASP A 129 -3.58 -13.12 -4.88
C ASP A 129 -5.00 -13.66 -5.11
N HIS A 130 -5.21 -14.35 -6.25
CA HIS A 130 -6.49 -14.97 -6.59
C HIS A 130 -6.92 -16.09 -5.64
N GLN A 131 -6.02 -16.67 -4.86
CA GLN A 131 -6.36 -17.63 -3.81
C GLN A 131 -7.05 -16.93 -2.63
N MET A 132 -6.78 -15.63 -2.44
CA MET A 132 -7.38 -14.82 -1.39
C MET A 132 -8.62 -14.08 -1.84
N SER A 133 -8.57 -13.39 -2.97
CA SER A 133 -9.60 -12.47 -3.43
C SER A 133 -10.04 -12.75 -4.86
N SER A 134 -11.26 -12.37 -5.19
CA SER A 134 -11.77 -12.39 -6.57
C SER A 134 -11.49 -11.07 -7.29
N GLY A 135 -11.50 -11.13 -8.65
CA GLY A 135 -11.40 -9.91 -9.47
C GLY A 135 -12.52 -8.91 -9.18
N LYS A 136 -13.73 -9.38 -8.86
CA LYS A 136 -14.86 -8.52 -8.50
C LYS A 136 -14.57 -7.76 -7.20
N GLU A 137 -14.05 -8.43 -6.18
CA GLU A 137 -13.71 -7.80 -4.90
C GLU A 137 -12.57 -6.78 -5.07
N ALA A 138 -11.51 -7.15 -5.79
CA ALA A 138 -10.39 -6.27 -6.10
C ALA A 138 -10.84 -5.00 -6.85
N LEU A 139 -11.69 -5.16 -7.87
CA LEU A 139 -12.26 -4.03 -8.61
C LEU A 139 -13.14 -3.16 -7.72
N THR A 140 -13.99 -3.76 -6.87
CA THR A 140 -14.86 -3.02 -5.96
C THR A 140 -14.06 -2.18 -4.96
N PHE A 141 -12.95 -2.71 -4.46
CA PHE A 141 -12.01 -1.97 -3.63
C PHE A 141 -11.42 -0.76 -4.36
N LEU A 142 -10.95 -0.93 -5.60
CA LEU A 142 -10.40 0.18 -6.39
C LEU A 142 -11.45 1.26 -6.69
N ILE A 143 -12.68 0.87 -7.01
CA ILE A 143 -13.79 1.81 -7.24
C ILE A 143 -14.08 2.61 -5.96
N ALA A 144 -14.15 1.93 -4.81
CA ALA A 144 -14.37 2.59 -3.53
C ALA A 144 -13.23 3.54 -3.16
N LEU A 145 -11.97 3.15 -3.41
CA LEU A 145 -10.80 3.99 -3.19
C LEU A 145 -10.83 5.23 -4.10
N LYS A 146 -11.10 5.04 -5.40
CA LYS A 146 -11.27 6.14 -6.36
C LYS A 146 -12.33 7.12 -5.90
N LYS A 147 -13.50 6.63 -5.47
CA LYS A 147 -14.58 7.49 -4.98
C LYS A 147 -14.12 8.33 -3.78
N LYS A 148 -13.49 7.71 -2.78
CA LYS A 148 -12.96 8.44 -1.60
C LYS A 148 -11.93 9.52 -1.99
N ILE A 149 -11.11 9.27 -3.01
CA ILE A 149 -10.14 10.27 -3.50
C ILE A 149 -10.88 11.45 -4.14
N ILE A 150 -11.85 11.18 -5.00
CA ILE A 150 -12.63 12.22 -5.70
C ILE A 150 -13.44 13.06 -4.71
N ASP A 151 -14.03 12.46 -3.69
CA ASP A 151 -14.83 13.17 -2.67
C ASP A 151 -13.99 14.13 -1.80
N LEU A 152 -12.64 14.07 -1.90
CA LEU A 152 -11.70 14.96 -1.16
C LEU A 152 -11.11 16.08 -2.00
N ILE A 153 -11.35 16.10 -3.30
CA ILE A 153 -10.87 17.11 -4.26
C ILE A 153 -11.98 18.09 -4.53
#